data_3f582945f0b131c29a852d9e244f930b
#
_entry.id   3f582945f0b131c29a852d9e244f930b
#
_cell.length_a   1.000
_cell.length_b   1.000
_cell.length_c   1.000
_cell.angle_alpha   90.00
_cell.angle_beta   90.00
_cell.angle_gamma   90.00
#
_symmetry.space_group_name_H-M   'P 1'
#
loop_
_entity.id
_entity.type
_entity.pdbx_description
1 polymer ?
#
loop_
_entity_poly.entity_id
_entity_poly.type
_entity_poly.pdbx_seq_one_letter_code
_entity_poly.pdbx_strand_id
1 'polypeptide(L)'
;MSNKANRERRIFIDTNVLVGYYRNQKHDVAALKYILKLKDYECYTSALAIAQTISTCQGKRKSKISKDIIIAFIKPLIAKIKVIGYIDKDIEAAFDLPSNDLEDNIQYIIGSKLGCYYYITNNINDYKFNNISPVLPQNVRTISAS
;
A
#
# COMPACT_ATOMS: atom_id res chain seq x y z
N MET A 1 20.16 -13.57 -12.94
CA MET A 1 20.10 -12.83 -11.73
C MET A 1 18.71 -12.59 -11.28
N SER A 2 18.58 -12.91 -10.09
CA SER A 2 17.33 -13.36 -9.58
C SER A 2 16.29 -12.25 -9.49
N ASN A 3 15.19 -12.47 -10.16
CA ASN A 3 13.95 -11.76 -9.93
C ASN A 3 13.59 -11.72 -8.44
N LYS A 4 14.07 -12.68 -7.64
CA LYS A 4 13.83 -12.75 -6.21
C LYS A 4 14.46 -11.57 -5.45
N ALA A 5 15.77 -11.29 -5.69
CA ALA A 5 16.47 -10.18 -5.05
C ALA A 5 15.83 -8.82 -5.38
N ASN A 6 15.34 -8.65 -6.60
CA ASN A 6 14.63 -7.44 -7.02
C ASN A 6 13.25 -7.33 -6.38
N ARG A 7 12.55 -8.47 -6.22
CA ARG A 7 11.23 -8.51 -5.60
C ARG A 7 11.28 -8.15 -4.12
N GLU A 8 12.27 -8.66 -3.40
CA GLU A 8 12.45 -8.38 -1.98
C GLU A 8 12.76 -6.91 -1.69
N ARG A 9 13.05 -6.12 -2.73
CA ARG A 9 13.28 -4.67 -2.62
C ARG A 9 12.07 -3.83 -3.01
N ARG A 10 10.93 -4.46 -3.27
CA ARG A 10 9.69 -3.77 -3.62
C ARG A 10 8.66 -3.93 -2.52
N ILE A 11 8.22 -2.80 -2.02
CA ILE A 11 7.30 -2.70 -0.89
C ILE A 11 5.97 -2.15 -1.39
N PHE A 12 4.89 -2.85 -1.12
CA PHE A 12 3.53 -2.38 -1.39
C PHE A 12 2.92 -1.84 -0.10
N ILE A 13 2.28 -0.69 -0.18
CA ILE A 13 1.64 -0.04 0.96
C ILE A 13 0.13 -0.10 0.78
N ASP A 14 -0.55 -0.72 1.73
CA ASP A 14 -2.00 -0.89 1.72
C ASP A 14 -2.72 0.41 2.12
N THR A 15 -3.98 0.52 1.70
CA THR A 15 -4.85 1.67 1.97
C THR A 15 -4.91 2.03 3.45
N ASN A 16 -5.09 1.04 4.33
CA ASN A 16 -5.24 1.29 5.76
C ASN A 16 -4.03 2.00 6.39
N VAL A 17 -2.84 1.76 5.85
CA VAL A 17 -1.61 2.41 6.32
C VAL A 17 -1.57 3.87 5.85
N LEU A 18 -1.99 4.15 4.61
CA LEU A 18 -2.09 5.52 4.10
C LEU A 18 -3.14 6.34 4.87
N VAL A 19 -4.29 5.73 5.15
CA VAL A 19 -5.33 6.35 5.97
C VAL A 19 -4.83 6.60 7.38
N GLY A 20 -4.15 5.64 7.99
CA GLY A 20 -3.55 5.77 9.30
C GLY A 20 -2.51 6.89 9.36
N TYR A 21 -1.73 7.03 8.29
CA TYR A 21 -0.78 8.14 8.16
C TYR A 21 -1.50 9.49 8.15
N TYR A 22 -2.57 9.61 7.37
CA TYR A 22 -3.40 10.82 7.35
C TYR A 22 -3.97 11.14 8.74
N ARG A 23 -4.46 10.12 9.45
CA ARG A 23 -5.05 10.24 10.80
C ARG A 23 -4.00 10.35 11.91
N ASN A 24 -2.74 10.45 11.54
CA ASN A 24 -1.61 10.55 12.47
C ASN A 24 -1.54 9.39 13.47
N GLN A 25 -1.88 8.18 13.01
CA GLN A 25 -1.74 6.97 13.81
C GLN A 25 -0.25 6.64 13.97
N LYS A 26 0.18 6.44 15.20
CA LYS A 26 1.60 6.34 15.58
C LYS A 26 2.39 5.32 14.76
N HIS A 27 1.86 4.10 14.65
CA HIS A 27 2.58 3.02 13.94
C HIS A 27 2.63 3.25 12.44
N ASP A 28 1.56 3.76 11.85
CA ASP A 28 1.50 4.04 10.41
C ASP A 28 2.44 5.17 10.03
N VAL A 29 2.47 6.24 10.83
CA VAL A 29 3.39 7.37 10.61
C VAL A 29 4.84 6.91 10.71
N ALA A 30 5.18 6.17 11.76
CA ALA A 30 6.54 5.68 11.96
C ALA A 30 6.96 4.73 10.84
N ALA A 31 6.05 3.86 10.39
CA ALA A 31 6.31 2.92 9.31
C ALA A 31 6.64 3.63 8.01
N LEU A 32 5.82 4.58 7.58
CA LEU A 32 6.07 5.31 6.33
C LEU A 32 7.36 6.12 6.40
N LYS A 33 7.64 6.76 7.52
CA LYS A 33 8.90 7.49 7.71
C LYS A 33 10.11 6.57 7.57
N TYR A 34 10.00 5.34 8.08
CA TYR A 34 11.08 4.37 8.02
C TYR A 34 11.29 3.86 6.60
N ILE A 35 10.24 3.31 5.97
CA ILE A 35 10.38 2.65 4.67
C ILE A 35 10.72 3.63 3.55
N LEU A 36 10.24 4.86 3.60
CA LEU A 36 10.54 5.86 2.56
C LEU A 36 11.99 6.36 2.62
N LYS A 37 12.72 6.08 3.70
CA LYS A 37 14.14 6.40 3.84
C LYS A 37 15.06 5.23 3.50
N LEU A 38 14.52 4.03 3.29
CA LEU A 38 15.33 2.86 2.95
C LEU A 38 15.94 3.06 1.56
N LYS A 39 17.26 2.98 1.49
CA LYS A 39 17.98 2.95 0.22
C LYS A 39 17.76 1.60 -0.45
N ASP A 40 17.76 1.59 -1.77
CA ASP A 40 17.63 0.38 -2.59
C ASP A 40 16.27 -0.32 -2.49
N TYR A 41 15.28 0.32 -1.86
CA TYR A 41 13.90 -0.14 -1.84
C TYR A 41 13.02 0.80 -2.64
N GLU A 42 12.05 0.22 -3.33
CA GLU A 42 11.02 0.97 -4.06
C GLU A 42 9.68 0.75 -3.37
N CYS A 43 8.99 1.86 -3.10
CA CYS A 43 7.68 1.83 -2.47
C CYS A 43 6.59 2.05 -3.51
N TYR A 44 5.56 1.21 -3.46
CA TYR A 44 4.43 1.19 -4.37
C TYR A 44 3.13 1.22 -3.59
N THR A 45 2.12 1.79 -4.20
CA THR A 45 0.73 1.60 -3.81
C THR A 45 -0.13 1.55 -5.06
N SER A 46 -1.41 1.23 -4.92
CA SER A 46 -2.30 1.17 -6.07
C SER A 46 -3.07 2.47 -6.26
N ALA A 47 -3.51 2.71 -7.50
CA ALA A 47 -4.47 3.78 -7.79
C ALA A 47 -5.76 3.58 -6.98
N LEU A 48 -6.16 2.32 -6.75
CA LEU A 48 -7.29 1.99 -5.89
C LEU A 48 -7.05 2.46 -4.45
N ALA A 49 -5.87 2.18 -3.89
CA ALA A 49 -5.52 2.62 -2.53
C ALA A 49 -5.55 4.14 -2.39
N ILE A 50 -5.05 4.86 -3.39
CA ILE A 50 -5.08 6.33 -3.39
C ILE A 50 -6.54 6.82 -3.42
N ALA A 51 -7.38 6.27 -4.30
CA ALA A 51 -8.79 6.65 -4.38
C ALA A 51 -9.54 6.36 -3.08
N GLN A 52 -9.31 5.19 -2.47
CA GLN A 52 -9.89 4.83 -1.19
C GLN A 52 -9.43 5.76 -0.06
N THR A 53 -8.15 6.11 -0.05
CA THR A 53 -7.60 7.07 0.92
C THR A 53 -8.26 8.43 0.79
N ILE A 54 -8.38 8.95 -0.42
CA ILE A 54 -9.05 10.22 -0.69
C ILE A 54 -10.51 10.17 -0.20
N SER A 55 -11.22 9.12 -0.56
CA SER A 55 -12.62 8.95 -0.17
C SER A 55 -12.79 8.93 1.36
N THR A 56 -11.90 8.21 2.04
CA THR A 56 -11.92 8.10 3.51
C THR A 56 -11.59 9.44 4.17
N CYS A 57 -10.59 10.16 3.65
CA CYS A 57 -10.18 11.46 4.18
C CYS A 57 -11.27 12.52 3.99
N GLN A 58 -11.97 12.51 2.87
CA GLN A 58 -13.08 13.43 2.62
C GLN A 58 -14.30 13.11 3.49
N GLY A 59 -14.47 11.84 3.88
CA GLY A 59 -15.58 11.39 4.68
C GLY A 59 -16.91 11.38 3.93
N LYS A 60 -17.97 11.05 4.66
CA LYS A 60 -19.33 10.96 4.08
C LYS A 60 -19.91 12.31 3.67
N ARG A 61 -19.40 13.39 4.20
CA ARG A 61 -19.83 14.76 3.87
C ARG A 61 -18.68 15.46 3.14
N LYS A 62 -18.61 15.28 1.84
CA LYS A 62 -17.57 15.80 0.96
C LYS A 62 -17.33 17.31 1.06
N SER A 63 -18.29 18.07 1.60
CA SER A 63 -18.19 19.51 1.73
C SER A 63 -17.40 20.01 2.94
N LYS A 64 -17.00 19.12 3.87
CA LYS A 64 -16.38 19.54 5.14
C LYS A 64 -14.86 19.66 5.09
N ILE A 65 -14.19 18.94 4.20
CA ILE A 65 -12.74 18.99 4.09
C ILE A 65 -12.38 19.59 2.75
N SER A 66 -11.59 20.65 2.79
CA SER A 66 -11.14 21.34 1.58
C SER A 66 -10.35 20.38 0.67
N LYS A 67 -10.63 20.45 -0.61
CA LYS A 67 -9.85 19.79 -1.66
C LYS A 67 -8.36 20.09 -1.50
N ASP A 68 -8.00 21.31 -1.17
CA ASP A 68 -6.61 21.74 -1.05
C ASP A 68 -5.88 21.03 0.09
N ILE A 69 -6.57 20.72 1.18
CA ILE A 69 -6.01 19.92 2.29
C ILE A 69 -5.69 18.51 1.82
N ILE A 70 -6.60 17.89 1.09
CA ILE A 70 -6.39 16.53 0.56
C ILE A 70 -5.22 16.51 -0.44
N ILE A 71 -5.16 17.46 -1.34
CA ILE A 71 -4.07 17.58 -2.31
C ILE A 71 -2.73 17.77 -1.59
N ALA A 72 -2.69 18.65 -0.58
CA ALA A 72 -1.48 18.89 0.21
C ALA A 72 -0.98 17.63 0.91
N PHE A 73 -1.87 16.70 1.25
CA PHE A 73 -1.53 15.40 1.83
C PHE A 73 -1.05 14.40 0.76
N ILE A 74 -1.81 14.25 -0.33
CA ILE A 74 -1.56 13.23 -1.35
C ILE A 74 -0.31 13.55 -2.20
N LYS A 75 -0.14 14.81 -2.56
CA LYS A 75 0.92 15.22 -3.50
C LYS A 75 2.33 14.83 -3.04
N PRO A 76 2.73 15.04 -1.78
CA PRO A 76 4.04 14.58 -1.30
C PRO A 76 4.16 13.05 -1.30
N LEU A 77 3.06 12.33 -1.04
CA LEU A 77 3.07 10.87 -1.05
C LEU A 77 3.36 10.32 -2.43
N ILE A 78 2.63 10.77 -3.45
CA ILE A 78 2.83 10.28 -4.82
C ILE A 78 4.15 10.72 -5.43
N ALA A 79 4.83 11.69 -4.83
CA ALA A 79 6.19 12.05 -5.21
C ALA A 79 7.23 11.01 -4.76
N LYS A 80 6.94 10.24 -3.71
CA LYS A 80 7.84 9.25 -3.12
C LYS A 80 7.39 7.81 -3.30
N ILE A 81 6.10 7.59 -3.49
CA ILE A 81 5.49 6.27 -3.65
C ILE A 81 4.98 6.16 -5.08
N LYS A 82 5.40 5.13 -5.79
CA LYS A 82 4.94 4.88 -7.17
C LYS A 82 3.52 4.33 -7.13
N VAL A 83 2.62 4.94 -7.88
CA VAL A 83 1.21 4.54 -7.95
C VAL A 83 1.00 3.64 -9.15
N ILE A 84 0.46 2.44 -8.90
CA ILE A 84 0.21 1.43 -9.92
C ILE A 84 -1.27 1.44 -10.30
N GLY A 85 -1.54 1.56 -11.60
CA GLY A 85 -2.91 1.42 -12.12
C GLY A 85 -3.36 -0.03 -12.19
N TYR A 86 -4.64 -0.22 -12.48
CA TYR A 86 -5.23 -1.54 -12.67
C TYR A 86 -6.32 -1.48 -13.74
N ILE A 87 -6.62 -2.64 -14.30
CA ILE A 87 -7.59 -2.81 -15.39
C ILE A 87 -8.59 -3.92 -15.04
N ASP A 88 -9.58 -4.12 -15.90
CA ASP A 88 -10.63 -5.15 -15.73
C ASP A 88 -10.07 -6.56 -15.51
N LYS A 89 -9.00 -6.92 -16.23
CA LYS A 89 -8.35 -8.24 -16.05
C LYS A 89 -7.77 -8.43 -14.67
N ASP A 90 -7.28 -7.37 -14.03
CA ASP A 90 -6.78 -7.43 -12.67
C ASP A 90 -7.92 -7.71 -11.68
N ILE A 91 -9.09 -7.10 -11.91
CA ILE A 91 -10.29 -7.32 -11.10
C ILE A 91 -10.77 -8.76 -11.26
N GLU A 92 -10.84 -9.26 -12.49
CA GLU A 92 -11.24 -10.65 -12.77
C GLU A 92 -10.30 -11.65 -12.10
N ALA A 93 -8.99 -11.41 -12.16
CA ALA A 93 -8.00 -12.27 -11.51
C ALA A 93 -8.20 -12.33 -9.98
N ALA A 94 -8.67 -11.25 -9.39
CA ALA A 94 -8.93 -11.20 -7.95
C ALA A 94 -10.12 -12.07 -7.53
N PHE A 95 -11.06 -12.37 -8.43
CA PHE A 95 -12.24 -13.20 -8.12
C PHE A 95 -11.86 -14.64 -7.71
N ASP A 96 -10.75 -15.14 -8.24
CA ASP A 96 -10.32 -16.52 -8.01
C ASP A 96 -9.41 -16.68 -6.79
N LEU A 97 -9.11 -15.59 -6.09
CA LEU A 97 -8.27 -15.65 -4.91
C LEU A 97 -9.05 -16.08 -3.66
N PRO A 98 -8.38 -16.76 -2.70
CA PRO A 98 -9.07 -17.40 -1.59
C PRO A 98 -9.66 -16.47 -0.54
N SER A 99 -9.15 -15.24 -0.40
CA SER A 99 -9.69 -14.30 0.58
C SER A 99 -11.09 -13.83 0.20
N ASN A 100 -11.95 -13.67 1.20
CA ASN A 100 -13.29 -13.11 1.00
C ASN A 100 -13.28 -11.58 0.87
N ASP A 101 -12.19 -10.94 1.21
CA ASP A 101 -12.05 -9.49 1.00
C ASP A 101 -11.60 -9.23 -0.44
N LEU A 102 -12.55 -8.88 -1.29
CA LEU A 102 -12.30 -8.68 -2.71
C LEU A 102 -11.39 -7.48 -2.98
N GLU A 103 -11.52 -6.42 -2.19
CA GLU A 103 -10.64 -5.25 -2.35
C GLU A 103 -9.18 -5.60 -2.05
N ASP A 104 -8.93 -6.37 -0.99
CA ASP A 104 -7.59 -6.84 -0.66
C ASP A 104 -7.04 -7.79 -1.73
N ASN A 105 -7.90 -8.63 -2.31
CA ASN A 105 -7.52 -9.47 -3.44
C ASN A 105 -7.07 -8.64 -4.64
N ILE A 106 -7.79 -7.56 -4.95
CA ILE A 106 -7.43 -6.64 -6.03
C ILE A 106 -6.08 -5.96 -5.72
N GLN A 107 -5.89 -5.50 -4.48
CA GLN A 107 -4.62 -4.90 -4.05
C GLN A 107 -3.45 -5.88 -4.22
N TYR A 108 -3.65 -7.14 -3.84
CA TYR A 108 -2.64 -8.18 -4.02
C TYR A 108 -2.28 -8.36 -5.50
N ILE A 109 -3.26 -8.44 -6.38
CA ILE A 109 -3.03 -8.57 -7.83
C ILE A 109 -2.24 -7.38 -8.36
N ILE A 110 -2.61 -6.17 -7.95
CA ILE A 110 -1.92 -4.96 -8.40
C ILE A 110 -0.45 -4.98 -7.98
N GLY A 111 -0.17 -5.26 -6.72
CA GLY A 111 1.21 -5.34 -6.22
C GLY A 111 2.00 -6.47 -6.88
N SER A 112 1.36 -7.59 -7.17
CA SER A 112 2.02 -8.75 -7.78
C SER A 112 2.46 -8.50 -9.21
N LYS A 113 1.82 -7.58 -9.94
CA LYS A 113 2.25 -7.22 -11.31
C LYS A 113 3.68 -6.69 -11.34
N LEU A 114 4.12 -6.03 -10.28
CA LEU A 114 5.48 -5.52 -10.15
C LEU A 114 6.35 -6.40 -9.25
N GLY A 115 5.82 -7.55 -8.83
CA GLY A 115 6.53 -8.48 -7.98
C GLY A 115 6.85 -7.91 -6.60
N CYS A 116 5.97 -7.09 -6.02
CA CYS A 116 6.14 -6.63 -4.66
C CYS A 116 6.18 -7.81 -3.71
N TYR A 117 7.16 -7.81 -2.81
CA TYR A 117 7.34 -8.89 -1.84
C TYR A 117 6.78 -8.49 -0.46
N TYR A 118 7.16 -7.34 0.05
CA TYR A 118 6.65 -6.83 1.32
C TYR A 118 5.34 -6.08 1.10
N TYR A 119 4.33 -6.43 1.88
CA TYR A 119 3.04 -5.73 1.88
C TYR A 119 2.83 -5.15 3.27
N ILE A 120 2.93 -3.84 3.39
CA ILE A 120 2.71 -3.16 4.67
C ILE A 120 1.21 -2.96 4.83
N THR A 121 0.65 -3.63 5.82
CA THR A 121 -0.79 -3.66 6.05
C THR A 121 -1.10 -3.89 7.53
N ASN A 122 -2.22 -3.32 7.99
CA ASN A 122 -2.76 -3.62 9.31
C ASN A 122 -3.61 -4.91 9.30
N ASN A 123 -3.92 -5.45 8.11
CA ASN A 123 -4.76 -6.64 7.92
C ASN A 123 -3.96 -7.81 7.36
N ILE A 124 -2.91 -8.26 8.09
CA ILE A 124 -2.05 -9.34 7.59
C ILE A 124 -2.82 -10.64 7.30
N ASN A 125 -3.92 -10.88 8.00
CA ASN A 125 -4.72 -12.09 7.78
C ASN A 125 -5.41 -12.13 6.41
N ASP A 126 -5.60 -10.99 5.77
CA ASP A 126 -6.19 -10.88 4.43
C ASP A 126 -5.16 -11.05 3.32
N TYR A 127 -3.86 -11.13 3.66
CA TYR A 127 -2.75 -11.25 2.71
C TYR A 127 -2.00 -12.58 2.88
N LYS A 128 -2.73 -13.69 3.03
CA LYS A 128 -2.14 -15.03 3.19
C LYS A 128 -1.80 -15.64 1.84
N PHE A 129 -0.77 -15.13 1.20
CA PHE A 129 -0.24 -15.62 -0.07
C PHE A 129 1.20 -16.07 0.14
N ASN A 130 1.57 -17.22 -0.43
CA ASN A 130 2.87 -17.86 -0.17
C ASN A 130 4.06 -17.09 -0.74
N ASN A 131 3.85 -16.22 -1.69
CA ASN A 131 4.91 -15.52 -2.42
C ASN A 131 5.18 -14.10 -1.92
N ILE A 132 4.54 -13.68 -0.85
CA ILE A 132 4.71 -12.35 -0.27
C ILE A 132 4.93 -12.44 1.24
N SER A 133 5.43 -11.34 1.81
CA SER A 133 5.59 -11.19 3.25
C SER A 133 4.78 -9.98 3.73
N PRO A 134 3.56 -10.20 4.26
CA PRO A 134 2.80 -9.12 4.87
C PRO A 134 3.45 -8.70 6.19
N VAL A 135 3.56 -7.40 6.41
CA VAL A 135 4.24 -6.83 7.57
C VAL A 135 3.35 -5.77 8.21
N LEU A 136 3.12 -5.90 9.50
CA LEU A 136 2.43 -4.86 10.26
C LEU A 136 3.27 -3.58 10.31
N PRO A 137 2.65 -2.40 10.32
CA PRO A 137 3.40 -1.14 10.42
C PRO A 137 4.39 -1.09 11.57
N GLN A 138 4.02 -1.61 12.75
CA GLN A 138 4.90 -1.65 13.92
C GLN A 138 6.10 -2.58 13.75
N ASN A 139 6.10 -3.45 12.76
CA ASN A 139 7.15 -4.45 12.53
C ASN A 139 8.01 -4.15 11.29
N VAL A 140 7.90 -2.96 10.70
CA VAL A 140 8.61 -2.62 9.44
C VAL A 140 10.13 -2.66 9.58
N ARG A 141 10.65 -2.55 10.79
CA ARG A 141 12.11 -2.61 11.02
C ARG A 141 12.69 -4.00 10.76
N THR A 142 11.84 -5.02 10.58
CA THR A 142 12.30 -6.33 10.10
C THR A 142 12.73 -6.27 8.63
N ILE A 143 12.28 -5.26 7.88
CA ILE A 143 12.80 -4.98 6.53
C ILE A 143 14.12 -4.25 6.74
N SER A 144 15.21 -4.99 6.56
CA SER A 144 16.53 -4.45 6.86
C SER A 144 17.06 -3.58 5.72
N ALA A 145 17.68 -2.45 6.10
CA ALA A 145 18.55 -1.71 5.22
C ALA A 145 19.79 -2.57 4.96
N SER A 146 19.90 -3.12 3.76
CA SER A 146 21.11 -3.84 3.35
C SER A 146 22.19 -2.86 2.92
#